data_319dd0fcf90411b110ed1bf155b1da5a
#
_entry.id   319dd0fcf90411b110ed1bf155b1da5a
#
_cell.length_a   1.000
_cell.length_b   1.000
_cell.length_c   1.000
_cell.angle_alpha   90.00
_cell.angle_beta   90.00
_cell.angle_gamma   90.00
#
_symmetry.space_group_name_H-M   'P 1'
#
loop_
_entity.id
_entity.type
_entity.pdbx_description
1 polymer ?
#
loop_
_entity_poly.entity_id
_entity_poly.type
_entity_poly.pdbx_seq_one_letter_code
_entity_poly.pdbx_strand_id
1 'polypeptide(L)'
;MANLYSAAEMDFLRRPHIARAWFADLDLPSGRWRLHNGVGRKTVGGFEWRGVSDPAGGQIVSISAVEDPRFGQAAKIDIVLAGVNLDFLRSVKDQGRQIEGRQADVYWCAFDQETQEVWPSGLKKMFPGYLSSPRISWSGIGSRTVAFTIESLWHSQNFPFGGLWTPADQKVRYPGDKGLDYV
;
A
#
# COMPACT_ATOMS: atom_id res chain seq x y z
N MET A 1 -4.91 27.43 15.93
CA MET A 1 -4.47 26.13 15.37
C MET A 1 -5.71 25.33 15.03
N ALA A 2 -5.86 24.85 13.81
CA ALA A 2 -6.96 23.96 13.46
C ALA A 2 -6.73 22.63 14.19
N ASN A 3 -7.73 22.17 14.95
CA ASN A 3 -7.67 20.86 15.58
C ASN A 3 -7.65 19.78 14.47
N LEU A 4 -6.67 18.88 14.53
CA LEU A 4 -6.52 17.77 13.59
C LEU A 4 -7.70 16.79 13.65
N TYR A 5 -8.43 16.78 14.76
CA TYR A 5 -9.54 15.91 15.05
C TYR A 5 -10.76 16.73 15.50
N SER A 6 -11.95 16.29 15.11
CA SER A 6 -13.22 16.81 15.61
C SER A 6 -13.43 16.50 17.09
N ALA A 7 -14.36 17.17 17.75
CA ALA A 7 -14.69 16.89 19.15
C ALA A 7 -15.15 15.44 19.38
N ALA A 8 -15.98 14.89 18.47
CA ALA A 8 -16.45 13.52 18.55
C ALA A 8 -15.30 12.50 18.40
N GLU A 9 -14.35 12.77 17.52
CA GLU A 9 -13.16 11.94 17.34
C GLU A 9 -12.27 11.97 18.59
N MET A 10 -12.07 13.14 19.17
CA MET A 10 -11.30 13.28 20.41
C MET A 10 -11.95 12.57 21.57
N ASP A 11 -13.27 12.66 21.72
CA ASP A 11 -14.01 11.97 22.77
C ASP A 11 -13.93 10.45 22.62
N PHE A 12 -14.00 9.96 21.38
CA PHE A 12 -13.78 8.54 21.11
C PHE A 12 -12.37 8.10 21.50
N LEU A 13 -11.33 8.87 21.11
CA LEU A 13 -9.93 8.55 21.39
C LEU A 13 -9.55 8.64 22.88
N ARG A 14 -10.38 9.26 23.70
CA ARG A 14 -10.22 9.33 25.17
C ARG A 14 -10.79 8.14 25.92
N ARG A 15 -11.55 7.27 25.24
CA ARG A 15 -12.11 6.06 25.88
C ARG A 15 -10.99 5.16 26.39
N PRO A 16 -11.19 4.44 27.51
CA PRO A 16 -10.12 3.67 28.15
C PRO A 16 -9.63 2.46 27.36
N HIS A 17 -10.51 1.85 26.56
CA HIS A 17 -10.23 0.58 25.86
C HIS A 17 -10.34 0.75 24.34
N ILE A 18 -9.30 1.32 23.73
CA ILE A 18 -9.25 1.54 22.28
C ILE A 18 -8.22 0.63 21.64
N ALA A 19 -8.68 -0.16 20.68
CA ALA A 19 -7.82 -0.88 19.74
C ALA A 19 -7.53 -0.03 18.51
N ARG A 20 -6.34 -0.18 17.96
CA ARG A 20 -5.92 0.47 16.72
C ARG A 20 -5.56 -0.57 15.69
N ALA A 21 -5.97 -0.35 14.47
CA ALA A 21 -5.63 -1.24 13.37
C ALA A 21 -5.19 -0.46 12.13
N TRP A 22 -4.25 -1.07 11.42
CA TRP A 22 -3.81 -0.62 10.12
C TRP A 22 -4.48 -1.45 9.04
N PHE A 23 -4.82 -0.80 7.95
CA PHE A 23 -5.47 -1.39 6.80
C PHE A 23 -4.66 -1.07 5.55
N ALA A 24 -4.55 -2.03 4.65
CA ALA A 24 -3.90 -1.85 3.36
C ALA A 24 -4.83 -2.33 2.24
N ASP A 25 -5.09 -1.46 1.28
CA ASP A 25 -5.83 -1.76 0.05
C ASP A 25 -4.83 -1.80 -1.11
N LEU A 26 -4.54 -3.02 -1.61
CA LEU A 26 -3.54 -3.27 -2.64
C LEU A 26 -4.24 -3.67 -3.93
N ASP A 27 -4.01 -2.92 -5.00
CA ASP A 27 -4.45 -3.29 -6.34
C ASP A 27 -3.44 -4.24 -6.97
N LEU A 28 -3.71 -5.54 -6.92
CA LEU A 28 -2.85 -6.56 -7.53
C LEU A 28 -3.47 -7.08 -8.83
N PRO A 29 -2.67 -7.62 -9.76
CA PRO A 29 -3.20 -8.23 -10.99
C PRO A 29 -4.20 -9.36 -10.75
N SER A 30 -4.05 -10.07 -9.63
CA SER A 30 -4.96 -11.13 -9.17
C SER A 30 -6.26 -10.61 -8.56
N GLY A 31 -6.44 -9.28 -8.47
CA GLY A 31 -7.59 -8.63 -7.86
C GLY A 31 -7.20 -7.72 -6.69
N ARG A 32 -8.20 -7.05 -6.15
CA ARG A 32 -8.01 -6.11 -5.05
C ARG A 32 -7.90 -6.82 -3.72
N TRP A 33 -6.80 -6.58 -3.02
CA TRP A 33 -6.50 -7.19 -1.72
C TRP A 33 -6.67 -6.16 -0.62
N ARG A 34 -7.63 -6.42 0.28
CA ARG A 34 -7.91 -5.58 1.44
C ARG A 34 -7.54 -6.33 2.69
N LEU A 35 -6.52 -5.85 3.36
CA LEU A 35 -5.87 -6.50 4.48
C LEU A 35 -5.89 -5.60 5.71
N HIS A 36 -5.90 -6.19 6.90
CA HIS A 36 -5.67 -5.48 8.15
C HIS A 36 -4.78 -6.30 9.11
N ASN A 37 -4.15 -5.63 10.06
CA ASN A 37 -3.25 -6.28 11.02
C ASN A 37 -3.94 -6.89 12.26
N GLY A 38 -5.27 -6.82 12.32
CA GLY A 38 -6.06 -7.48 13.37
C GLY A 38 -6.41 -8.92 13.02
N VAL A 39 -7.17 -9.58 13.89
CA VAL A 39 -7.60 -10.98 13.73
C VAL A 39 -8.93 -11.05 12.99
N GLY A 40 -9.07 -12.06 12.13
CA GLY A 40 -10.33 -12.40 11.44
C GLY A 40 -10.70 -11.41 10.34
N ARG A 41 -11.99 -11.33 10.03
CA ARG A 41 -12.54 -10.41 9.04
C ARG A 41 -13.23 -9.24 9.71
N LYS A 42 -13.09 -8.06 9.13
CA LYS A 42 -13.77 -6.84 9.58
C LYS A 42 -14.39 -6.12 8.40
N THR A 43 -15.61 -5.61 8.59
CA THR A 43 -16.27 -4.73 7.60
C THR A 43 -16.13 -3.29 8.09
N VAL A 44 -15.40 -2.47 7.35
CA VAL A 44 -15.21 -1.05 7.64
C VAL A 44 -15.27 -0.26 6.35
N GLY A 45 -15.98 0.87 6.37
CA GLY A 45 -16.13 1.72 5.18
C GLY A 45 -16.86 1.06 4.01
N GLY A 46 -17.74 0.07 4.29
CA GLY A 46 -18.48 -0.67 3.26
C GLY A 46 -17.67 -1.79 2.58
N PHE A 47 -16.43 -2.04 3.01
CA PHE A 47 -15.57 -3.08 2.46
C PHE A 47 -15.22 -4.14 3.51
N GLU A 48 -15.07 -5.38 3.06
CA GLU A 48 -14.54 -6.47 3.86
C GLU A 48 -13.01 -6.47 3.82
N TRP A 49 -12.40 -6.52 5.00
CA TRP A 49 -10.96 -6.56 5.21
C TRP A 49 -10.56 -7.85 5.89
N ARG A 50 -9.49 -8.47 5.41
CA ARG A 50 -8.98 -9.76 5.88
C ARG A 50 -7.80 -9.55 6.81
N GLY A 51 -7.86 -10.17 7.97
CA GLY A 51 -6.79 -10.11 8.97
C GLY A 51 -6.07 -11.44 9.15
N VAL A 52 -5.36 -11.52 10.25
CA VAL A 52 -4.66 -12.72 10.70
C VAL A 52 -5.66 -13.86 10.84
N SER A 53 -5.26 -15.07 10.41
CA SER A 53 -6.09 -16.30 10.41
C SER A 53 -7.13 -16.41 9.30
N ASP A 54 -7.15 -15.51 8.31
CA ASP A 54 -7.98 -15.75 7.13
C ASP A 54 -7.28 -16.81 6.23
N PRO A 55 -7.97 -17.93 5.91
CA PRO A 55 -7.40 -18.98 5.07
C PRO A 55 -7.10 -18.56 3.63
N ALA A 56 -7.67 -17.42 3.18
CA ALA A 56 -7.36 -16.89 1.85
C ALA A 56 -5.96 -16.28 1.72
N GLY A 57 -5.20 -16.20 2.81
CA GLY A 57 -3.78 -15.87 2.83
C GLY A 57 -3.48 -14.39 3.07
N GLY A 58 -2.22 -14.07 3.34
CA GLY A 58 -1.67 -12.72 3.42
C GLY A 58 -1.99 -11.97 4.70
N GLN A 59 -1.19 -12.20 5.73
CA GLN A 59 -1.28 -11.44 6.99
C GLN A 59 -0.32 -10.26 6.96
N ILE A 60 -0.79 -9.07 7.30
CA ILE A 60 0.11 -7.94 7.56
C ILE A 60 0.83 -8.20 8.89
N VAL A 61 2.14 -8.44 8.80
CA VAL A 61 3.00 -8.64 9.98
C VAL A 61 3.53 -7.31 10.48
N SER A 62 3.92 -6.45 9.55
CA SER A 62 4.45 -5.13 9.90
C SER A 62 4.15 -4.11 8.81
N ILE A 63 4.03 -2.87 9.26
CA ILE A 63 4.02 -1.68 8.42
C ILE A 63 5.15 -0.81 8.95
N SER A 64 6.08 -0.40 8.08
CA SER A 64 7.19 0.47 8.49
C SER A 64 6.70 1.87 8.89
N ALA A 65 7.58 2.63 9.53
CA ALA A 65 7.38 4.06 9.64
C ALA A 65 7.36 4.70 8.24
N VAL A 66 6.64 5.80 8.09
CA VAL A 66 6.72 6.64 6.89
C VAL A 66 8.00 7.47 7.01
N GLU A 67 8.94 7.21 6.14
CA GLU A 67 10.09 8.07 5.98
C GLU A 67 9.73 9.17 4.98
N ASP A 68 9.82 10.42 5.40
CA ASP A 68 9.71 11.57 4.51
C ASP A 68 11.12 12.08 4.21
N PRO A 69 11.72 11.63 3.13
CA PRO A 69 13.05 12.07 2.73
C PRO A 69 12.93 13.51 2.23
N ARG A 70 13.41 14.44 3.04
CA ARG A 70 13.55 15.84 2.63
C ARG A 70 14.42 15.90 1.37
N PHE A 71 13.95 16.56 0.32
CA PHE A 71 14.68 16.79 -0.93
C PHE A 71 14.70 15.65 -1.95
N GLY A 72 13.65 15.60 -2.75
CA GLY A 72 13.69 14.96 -4.08
C GLY A 72 13.55 13.44 -4.13
N GLN A 73 13.30 12.77 -3.01
CA GLN A 73 12.96 11.35 -2.99
C GLN A 73 11.48 11.17 -2.62
N ALA A 74 10.84 10.17 -3.20
CA ALA A 74 9.49 9.81 -2.82
C ALA A 74 9.47 9.19 -1.41
N ALA A 75 8.55 9.64 -0.56
CA ALA A 75 8.29 8.98 0.72
C ALA A 75 7.88 7.52 0.49
N LYS A 76 8.31 6.63 1.37
CA LYS A 76 8.08 5.18 1.24
C LYS A 76 7.48 4.60 2.51
N ILE A 77 6.74 3.53 2.33
CA ILE A 77 6.26 2.67 3.41
C ILE A 77 6.36 1.22 2.98
N ASP A 78 6.90 0.37 3.82
CA ASP A 78 6.99 -1.07 3.57
C ASP A 78 5.88 -1.80 4.31
N ILE A 79 5.18 -2.67 3.59
CA ILE A 79 4.20 -3.60 4.15
C ILE A 79 4.73 -5.01 3.99
N VAL A 80 4.88 -5.72 5.09
CA VAL A 80 5.33 -7.11 5.10
C VAL A 80 4.16 -8.03 5.38
N LEU A 81 3.93 -8.96 4.48
CA LEU A 81 2.95 -10.03 4.60
C LEU A 81 3.65 -11.34 4.95
N ALA A 82 3.15 -12.07 5.94
CA ALA A 82 3.62 -13.43 6.27
C ALA A 82 2.46 -14.43 6.21
N GLY A 83 2.80 -15.72 6.22
CA GLY A 83 1.80 -16.79 6.16
C GLY A 83 1.05 -16.86 4.82
N VAL A 84 1.62 -16.28 3.78
CA VAL A 84 1.04 -16.31 2.43
C VAL A 84 1.06 -17.71 1.84
N ASN A 85 -0.01 -18.09 1.16
CA ASN A 85 -0.08 -19.39 0.50
C ASN A 85 0.82 -19.43 -0.75
N LEU A 86 1.09 -20.65 -1.24
CA LEU A 86 1.98 -20.86 -2.39
C LEU A 86 1.44 -20.24 -3.67
N ASP A 87 0.13 -20.24 -3.86
CA ASP A 87 -0.49 -19.73 -5.08
C ASP A 87 -0.38 -18.21 -5.14
N PHE A 88 -0.52 -17.52 -4.00
CA PHE A 88 -0.24 -16.09 -3.92
C PHE A 88 1.22 -15.77 -4.22
N LEU A 89 2.17 -16.57 -3.65
CA LEU A 89 3.60 -16.38 -3.94
C LEU A 89 3.93 -16.56 -5.42
N ARG A 90 3.37 -17.57 -6.06
CA ARG A 90 3.53 -17.79 -7.50
C ARG A 90 2.95 -16.63 -8.29
N SER A 91 1.74 -16.20 -7.97
CA SER A 91 1.12 -15.03 -8.60
C SER A 91 1.98 -13.78 -8.49
N VAL A 92 2.51 -13.49 -7.30
CA VAL A 92 3.40 -12.33 -7.09
C VAL A 92 4.70 -12.47 -7.89
N LYS A 93 5.29 -13.67 -7.93
CA LYS A 93 6.52 -13.93 -8.69
C LYS A 93 6.30 -13.77 -10.19
N ASP A 94 5.23 -14.35 -10.71
CA ASP A 94 4.95 -14.38 -12.16
C ASP A 94 4.47 -13.01 -12.67
N GLN A 95 3.82 -12.24 -11.80
CA GLN A 95 3.22 -10.95 -12.16
C GLN A 95 3.97 -9.75 -11.57
N GLY A 96 5.19 -9.93 -11.06
CA GLY A 96 5.94 -8.88 -10.35
C GLY A 96 6.04 -7.57 -11.12
N ARG A 97 6.31 -7.61 -12.43
CA ARG A 97 6.36 -6.41 -13.27
C ARG A 97 5.00 -5.73 -13.47
N GLN A 98 3.90 -6.48 -13.38
CA GLN A 98 2.54 -5.95 -13.52
C GLN A 98 2.03 -5.34 -12.21
N ILE A 99 2.67 -5.66 -11.09
CA ILE A 99 2.37 -5.12 -9.78
C ILE A 99 2.94 -3.70 -9.64
N GLU A 100 4.10 -3.47 -10.22
CA GLU A 100 4.77 -2.18 -10.18
C GLU A 100 3.92 -1.08 -10.81
N GLY A 101 3.82 0.07 -10.12
CA GLY A 101 3.01 1.20 -10.54
C GLY A 101 1.51 1.08 -10.26
N ARG A 102 1.03 -0.04 -9.67
CA ARG A 102 -0.36 -0.15 -9.27
C ARG A 102 -0.64 0.57 -7.96
N GLN A 103 -1.86 1.03 -7.79
CA GLN A 103 -2.29 1.79 -6.63
C GLN A 103 -2.27 0.94 -5.36
N ALA A 104 -1.81 1.57 -4.27
CA ALA A 104 -1.92 1.03 -2.93
C ALA A 104 -2.20 2.14 -1.94
N ASP A 105 -3.13 1.89 -1.04
CA ASP A 105 -3.54 2.85 -0.02
C ASP A 105 -3.39 2.22 1.37
N VAL A 106 -2.82 2.97 2.30
CA VAL A 106 -2.73 2.58 3.71
C VAL A 106 -3.66 3.45 4.53
N TYR A 107 -4.44 2.79 5.39
CA TYR A 107 -5.40 3.45 6.27
C TYR A 107 -5.13 3.08 7.73
N TRP A 108 -5.59 3.93 8.60
CA TRP A 108 -5.65 3.71 10.02
C TRP A 108 -7.10 3.82 10.51
N CYS A 109 -7.45 3.03 11.50
CA CYS A 109 -8.73 3.10 12.17
C CYS A 109 -8.61 2.74 13.65
N ALA A 110 -9.45 3.34 14.47
CA ALA A 110 -9.60 2.99 15.86
C ALA A 110 -10.95 2.31 16.12
N PHE A 111 -10.96 1.42 17.11
CA PHE A 111 -12.14 0.66 17.53
C PHE A 111 -12.24 0.68 19.05
N ASP A 112 -13.44 0.76 19.54
CA ASP A 112 -13.72 0.44 20.93
C ASP A 112 -13.59 -1.07 21.12
N GLN A 113 -12.80 -1.53 22.10
CA GLN A 113 -12.54 -2.97 22.29
C GLN A 113 -13.76 -3.71 22.81
N GLU A 114 -14.61 -3.06 23.58
CA GLU A 114 -15.78 -3.68 24.21
C GLU A 114 -16.96 -3.73 23.24
N THR A 115 -17.29 -2.60 22.64
CA THR A 115 -18.45 -2.46 21.76
C THR A 115 -18.16 -2.81 20.30
N GLN A 116 -16.87 -2.89 19.91
CA GLN A 116 -16.41 -3.01 18.54
C GLN A 116 -16.87 -1.85 17.62
N GLU A 117 -17.29 -0.76 18.23
CA GLU A 117 -17.68 0.44 17.52
C GLU A 117 -16.48 1.02 16.78
N VAL A 118 -16.69 1.39 15.54
CA VAL A 118 -15.70 2.04 14.69
C VAL A 118 -15.67 3.53 15.04
N TRP A 119 -14.48 4.11 15.08
CA TRP A 119 -14.33 5.52 15.35
C TRP A 119 -15.12 6.37 14.32
N PRO A 120 -15.61 7.60 14.66
CA PRO A 120 -16.59 8.33 13.83
C PRO A 120 -16.16 8.61 12.39
N SER A 121 -14.88 8.84 12.15
CA SER A 121 -14.37 9.08 10.78
C SER A 121 -14.08 7.79 9.98
N GLY A 122 -14.31 6.62 10.56
CA GLY A 122 -14.05 5.35 9.88
C GLY A 122 -12.57 5.15 9.50
N LEU A 123 -12.32 4.78 8.25
CA LEU A 123 -10.95 4.60 7.74
C LEU A 123 -10.31 5.96 7.42
N LYS A 124 -9.24 6.30 8.11
CA LYS A 124 -8.43 7.47 7.80
C LYS A 124 -7.29 7.09 6.87
N LYS A 125 -7.30 7.61 5.64
CA LYS A 125 -6.20 7.39 4.71
C LYS A 125 -4.95 8.09 5.22
N MET A 126 -3.91 7.30 5.44
CA MET A 126 -2.63 7.78 5.97
C MET A 126 -1.57 7.92 4.89
N PHE A 127 -1.54 6.99 3.94
CA PHE A 127 -0.54 6.98 2.90
C PHE A 127 -1.13 6.45 1.59
N PRO A 128 -1.40 7.32 0.61
CA PRO A 128 -1.71 6.94 -0.77
C PRO A 128 -0.41 6.77 -1.56
N GLY A 129 -0.35 5.79 -2.45
CA GLY A 129 0.84 5.61 -3.27
C GLY A 129 0.71 4.54 -4.33
N TYR A 130 1.86 4.17 -4.87
CA TYR A 130 1.99 3.13 -5.88
C TYR A 130 2.92 2.04 -5.40
N LEU A 131 2.60 0.80 -5.77
CA LEU A 131 3.42 -0.37 -5.47
C LEU A 131 4.72 -0.31 -6.27
N SER A 132 5.83 -0.54 -5.59
CA SER A 132 7.10 -0.88 -6.20
C SER A 132 7.21 -2.39 -6.41
N SER A 133 8.30 -2.84 -7.03
CA SER A 133 8.55 -4.27 -7.25
C SER A 133 8.53 -5.05 -5.92
N PRO A 134 7.72 -6.12 -5.82
CA PRO A 134 7.62 -6.90 -4.59
C PRO A 134 8.89 -7.67 -4.30
N ARG A 135 9.22 -7.82 -3.01
CA ARG A 135 10.33 -8.64 -2.53
C ARG A 135 9.81 -9.88 -1.82
N ILE A 136 10.27 -11.05 -2.26
CA ILE A 136 9.94 -12.32 -1.63
C ILE A 136 11.15 -12.78 -0.82
N SER A 137 10.94 -13.08 0.46
CA SER A 137 11.97 -13.58 1.35
C SER A 137 11.55 -14.92 1.95
N TRP A 138 12.50 -15.83 2.06
CA TRP A 138 12.32 -17.16 2.60
C TRP A 138 13.34 -17.34 3.73
N SER A 139 12.86 -17.56 4.92
CA SER A 139 13.69 -17.87 6.07
C SER A 139 13.30 -19.25 6.64
N GLY A 140 14.07 -20.28 6.30
CA GLY A 140 13.86 -21.65 6.77
C GLY A 140 12.64 -22.37 6.16
N ILE A 141 12.33 -23.54 6.74
CA ILE A 141 11.26 -24.42 6.28
C ILE A 141 9.92 -23.90 6.83
N GLY A 142 9.33 -22.90 6.23
CA GLY A 142 7.96 -22.49 6.62
C GLY A 142 7.75 -21.00 6.80
N SER A 143 8.77 -20.19 6.87
CA SER A 143 8.62 -18.74 6.96
C SER A 143 8.78 -18.10 5.58
N ARG A 144 7.67 -17.73 5.00
CA ARG A 144 7.63 -17.01 3.70
C ARG A 144 7.01 -15.66 3.91
N THR A 145 7.69 -14.63 3.44
CA THR A 145 7.21 -13.26 3.52
C THR A 145 7.24 -12.61 2.15
N VAL A 146 6.27 -11.75 1.91
CA VAL A 146 6.22 -10.86 0.76
C VAL A 146 6.22 -9.43 1.29
N ALA A 147 7.18 -8.65 0.88
CA ALA A 147 7.25 -7.23 1.20
C ALA A 147 6.85 -6.41 -0.03
N PHE A 148 5.90 -5.51 0.16
CA PHE A 148 5.52 -4.50 -0.80
C PHE A 148 5.99 -3.14 -0.30
N THR A 149 6.76 -2.45 -1.11
CA THR A 149 7.08 -1.04 -0.88
C THR A 149 6.02 -0.20 -1.59
N ILE A 150 5.38 0.71 -0.86
CA ILE A 150 4.47 1.70 -1.41
C ILE A 150 5.24 3.02 -1.45
N GLU A 151 5.34 3.62 -2.62
CA GLU A 151 5.98 4.90 -2.84
C GLU A 151 4.90 5.98 -3.01
N SER A 152 5.15 7.18 -2.49
CA SER A 152 4.20 8.29 -2.59
C SER A 152 3.90 8.66 -4.04
N LEU A 153 2.88 9.49 -4.24
CA LEU A 153 2.48 9.99 -5.56
C LEU A 153 3.61 10.74 -6.30
N TRP A 154 4.65 11.17 -5.57
CA TRP A 154 5.86 11.79 -6.14
C TRP A 154 6.83 10.78 -6.77
N HIS A 155 6.52 9.49 -6.66
CA HIS A 155 7.28 8.40 -7.31
C HIS A 155 7.52 8.64 -8.80
N SER A 156 6.56 9.24 -9.50
CA SER A 156 6.67 9.56 -10.93
C SER A 156 7.79 10.56 -11.25
N GLN A 157 8.31 11.30 -10.28
CA GLN A 157 9.46 12.17 -10.49
C GLN A 157 10.76 11.39 -10.73
N ASN A 158 10.82 10.15 -10.28
CA ASN A 158 11.99 9.28 -10.47
C ASN A 158 11.97 8.53 -11.81
N PHE A 159 10.84 8.54 -12.51
CA PHE A 159 10.71 7.95 -13.84
C PHE A 159 10.54 9.06 -14.87
N PRO A 160 11.34 9.07 -15.92
CA PRO A 160 11.12 10.02 -17.01
C PRO A 160 9.71 9.79 -17.58
N PHE A 161 8.87 10.80 -17.43
CA PHE A 161 7.55 10.81 -18.04
C PHE A 161 7.71 10.58 -19.54
N GLY A 162 7.33 9.40 -19.93
CA GLY A 162 7.02 9.18 -21.31
C GLY A 162 8.17 8.88 -22.24
N GLY A 163 9.27 8.23 -21.85
CA GLY A 163 10.25 7.66 -22.78
C GLY A 163 11.66 8.22 -22.70
N LEU A 164 12.49 7.66 -23.53
CA LEU A 164 13.88 8.06 -23.66
C LEU A 164 13.97 9.34 -24.50
N TRP A 165 14.87 10.25 -24.12
CA TRP A 165 15.23 11.42 -24.95
C TRP A 165 16.11 10.96 -26.11
N THR A 166 15.54 10.18 -27.01
CA THR A 166 16.22 9.69 -28.21
C THR A 166 15.45 10.10 -29.45
N PRO A 167 16.16 10.33 -30.58
CA PRO A 167 15.51 10.64 -31.84
C PRO A 167 14.47 9.58 -32.26
N ALA A 168 14.73 8.32 -31.97
CA ALA A 168 13.82 7.22 -32.28
C ALA A 168 12.50 7.31 -31.52
N ASP A 169 12.55 7.55 -30.20
CA ASP A 169 11.35 7.68 -29.36
C ASP A 169 10.54 8.93 -29.72
N GLN A 170 11.22 10.03 -30.02
CA GLN A 170 10.58 11.26 -30.45
C GLN A 170 9.84 11.09 -31.79
N LYS A 171 10.44 10.43 -32.76
CA LYS A 171 9.80 10.16 -34.05
C LYS A 171 8.61 9.22 -33.95
N VAL A 172 8.60 8.29 -32.99
CA VAL A 172 7.44 7.42 -32.73
C VAL A 172 6.26 8.24 -32.19
N ARG A 173 6.51 9.23 -31.32
CA ARG A 173 5.47 10.07 -30.71
C ARG A 173 5.01 11.21 -31.61
N TYR A 174 5.98 11.80 -32.30
CA TYR A 174 5.76 12.96 -33.16
C TYR A 174 6.38 12.68 -34.53
N PRO A 175 5.66 11.95 -35.41
CA PRO A 175 6.16 11.62 -36.73
C PRO A 175 6.50 12.92 -37.50
N GLY A 176 7.75 13.01 -37.94
CA GLY A 176 8.22 14.19 -38.68
C GLY A 176 8.95 15.24 -37.84
N ASP A 177 9.00 15.09 -36.53
CA ASP A 177 9.82 15.96 -35.67
C ASP A 177 11.32 15.64 -35.86
N LYS A 178 12.11 16.69 -36.02
CA LYS A 178 13.57 16.63 -36.23
C LYS A 178 14.33 17.23 -35.04
N GLY A 179 13.65 17.57 -33.95
CA GLY A 179 14.24 18.31 -32.82
C GLY A 179 15.42 17.63 -32.15
N LEU A 180 15.51 16.29 -32.20
CA LEU A 180 16.61 15.52 -31.62
C LEU A 180 17.53 14.86 -32.70
N ASP A 181 17.41 15.21 -33.96
CA ASP A 181 18.23 14.62 -35.02
C ASP A 181 19.70 15.04 -34.96
N TYR A 182 20.01 16.05 -34.13
CA TYR A 182 21.35 16.65 -34.03
C TYR A 182 21.95 16.55 -32.61
N VAL A 183 21.42 15.68 -31.77
CA VAL A 183 21.90 15.46 -30.39
C VAL A 183 22.67 14.16 -30.30
#